data_ec0294b0b04534cccab1bba27c0550e7
#
_entry.id   ec0294b0b04534cccab1bba27c0550e7
#
_cell.length_a   1.000
_cell.length_b   1.000
_cell.length_c   1.000
_cell.angle_alpha   90.00
_cell.angle_beta   90.00
_cell.angle_gamma   90.00
#
_symmetry.space_group_name_H-M   'P 1'
#
loop_
_entity.id
_entity.type
_entity.pdbx_description
1 polymer ?
#
loop_
_entity_poly.entity_id
_entity_poly.type
_entity_poly.pdbx_seq_one_letter_code
_entity_poly.pdbx_strand_id
1 'polypeptide(L)'
;QIGVLRAFKQAGVPIDRVAGTSMGSLVGALYALGMGIDDITEINREIWIDGKPLSDYTFPAIAIVRGRRLHNLVKHTLHGRKIEDMPIRFFCVSGDLTATDLMMHDHGTQWEGIRASGSIPGAGPPMFLNGHILVDGGVLNNLPGDLMMDRYTGAVVAVDVNPMASMTVPA
;
A
#
# COMPACT_ATOMS: atom_id res chain seq x y z
N GLN A 1 3.82 5.63 -9.92
CA GLN A 1 2.41 5.24 -9.70
C GLN A 1 1.47 6.42 -10.01
N ILE A 2 1.53 7.55 -9.30
CA ILE A 2 0.64 8.71 -9.51
C ILE A 2 0.71 9.25 -10.96
N GLY A 3 1.92 9.29 -11.55
CA GLY A 3 2.09 9.70 -12.95
C GLY A 3 1.35 8.82 -13.95
N VAL A 4 1.28 7.50 -13.69
CA VAL A 4 0.50 6.56 -14.53
C VAL A 4 -0.99 6.81 -14.39
N LEU A 5 -1.50 7.01 -13.18
CA LEU A 5 -2.90 7.40 -12.96
C LEU A 5 -3.26 8.69 -13.69
N ARG A 6 -2.34 9.68 -13.67
CA ARG A 6 -2.49 10.95 -14.43
C ARG A 6 -2.56 10.70 -15.92
N ALA A 7 -1.68 9.87 -16.47
CA ALA A 7 -1.67 9.54 -17.90
C ALA A 7 -2.97 8.83 -18.32
N PHE A 8 -3.47 7.89 -17.52
CA PHE A 8 -4.73 7.20 -17.79
C PHE A 8 -5.92 8.18 -17.79
N LYS A 9 -5.97 9.07 -16.78
CA LYS A 9 -7.00 10.12 -16.73
C LYS A 9 -6.96 11.02 -17.97
N GLN A 10 -5.76 11.45 -18.39
CA GLN A 10 -5.58 12.29 -19.60
C GLN A 10 -5.97 11.56 -20.89
N ALA A 11 -5.69 10.26 -20.96
CA ALA A 11 -6.04 9.42 -22.10
C ALA A 11 -7.50 8.95 -22.10
N GLY A 12 -8.28 9.28 -21.06
CA GLY A 12 -9.67 8.83 -20.93
C GLY A 12 -9.81 7.33 -20.69
N VAL A 13 -8.76 6.67 -20.20
CA VAL A 13 -8.79 5.24 -19.89
C VAL A 13 -9.45 5.03 -18.54
N PRO A 14 -10.60 4.32 -18.47
CA PRO A 14 -11.27 4.05 -17.21
C PRO A 14 -10.50 3.03 -16.39
N ILE A 15 -10.55 3.18 -15.06
CA ILE A 15 -9.99 2.23 -14.09
C ILE A 15 -11.12 1.77 -13.18
N ASP A 16 -11.51 0.50 -13.29
CA ASP A 16 -12.62 -0.09 -12.53
C ASP A 16 -12.18 -0.68 -11.20
N ARG A 17 -10.90 -1.03 -11.09
CA ARG A 17 -10.32 -1.70 -9.93
C ARG A 17 -8.88 -1.28 -9.73
N VAL A 18 -8.47 -1.23 -8.47
CA VAL A 18 -7.09 -0.90 -8.10
C VAL A 18 -6.61 -1.87 -7.04
N ALA A 19 -5.37 -2.31 -7.16
CA ALA A 19 -4.69 -3.06 -6.12
C ALA A 19 -3.32 -2.45 -5.84
N GLY A 20 -2.78 -2.71 -4.66
CA GLY A 20 -1.46 -2.21 -4.33
C GLY A 20 -0.82 -2.90 -3.14
N THR A 21 0.51 -2.78 -3.08
CA THR A 21 1.33 -3.22 -1.97
C THR A 21 2.11 -2.02 -1.44
N SER A 22 2.25 -1.93 -0.12
CA SER A 22 3.06 -0.91 0.55
C SER A 22 2.68 0.53 0.10
N MET A 23 3.58 1.30 -0.48
CA MET A 23 3.29 2.61 -1.07
C MET A 23 2.15 2.56 -2.10
N GLY A 24 2.08 1.49 -2.89
CA GLY A 24 1.02 1.28 -3.88
C GLY A 24 -0.36 1.11 -3.25
N SER A 25 -0.43 0.56 -2.03
CA SER A 25 -1.68 0.43 -1.30
C SER A 25 -2.27 1.79 -0.91
N LEU A 26 -1.43 2.72 -0.45
CA LEU A 26 -1.86 4.08 -0.11
C LEU A 26 -2.34 4.85 -1.33
N VAL A 27 -1.53 4.89 -2.40
CA VAL A 27 -1.89 5.59 -3.65
C VAL A 27 -3.16 4.99 -4.27
N GLY A 28 -3.25 3.64 -4.30
CA GLY A 28 -4.42 2.95 -4.82
C GLY A 28 -5.69 3.22 -4.03
N ALA A 29 -5.59 3.26 -2.70
CA ALA A 29 -6.71 3.55 -1.82
C ALA A 29 -7.24 4.98 -1.98
N LEU A 30 -6.35 5.97 -2.06
CA LEU A 30 -6.75 7.37 -2.30
C LEU A 30 -7.47 7.51 -3.66
N TYR A 31 -6.97 6.82 -4.68
CA TYR A 31 -7.62 6.79 -5.99
C TYR A 31 -8.99 6.09 -5.93
N ALA A 32 -9.07 4.96 -5.24
CA ALA A 32 -10.31 4.18 -5.08
C ALA A 32 -11.39 4.95 -4.30
N LEU A 33 -11.01 5.90 -3.46
CA LEU A 33 -11.91 6.86 -2.81
C LEU A 33 -12.47 7.92 -3.76
N GLY A 34 -12.04 7.94 -5.03
CA GLY A 34 -12.45 8.93 -6.03
C GLY A 34 -11.72 10.27 -5.92
N MET A 35 -10.60 10.33 -5.21
CA MET A 35 -9.82 11.56 -5.06
C MET A 35 -9.20 12.01 -6.37
N GLY A 36 -9.07 13.31 -6.56
CA GLY A 36 -8.37 13.90 -7.70
C GLY A 36 -6.86 13.57 -7.69
N ILE A 37 -6.25 13.47 -8.88
CA ILE A 37 -4.81 13.14 -8.97
C ILE A 37 -3.93 14.19 -8.30
N ASP A 38 -4.36 15.44 -8.30
CA ASP A 38 -3.62 16.54 -7.67
C ASP A 38 -3.75 16.44 -6.14
N ASP A 39 -4.93 16.11 -5.62
CA ASP A 39 -5.16 15.85 -4.18
C ASP A 39 -4.33 14.65 -3.70
N ILE A 40 -4.31 13.56 -4.47
CA ILE A 40 -3.47 12.38 -4.19
C ILE A 40 -1.99 12.79 -4.13
N THR A 41 -1.55 13.64 -5.03
CA THR A 41 -0.16 14.11 -5.08
C THR A 41 0.17 14.93 -3.83
N GLU A 42 -0.70 15.86 -3.44
CA GLU A 42 -0.49 16.70 -2.26
C GLU A 42 -0.52 15.88 -0.97
N ILE A 43 -1.48 14.98 -0.80
CA ILE A 43 -1.55 14.08 0.36
C ILE A 43 -0.28 13.23 0.48
N ASN A 44 0.21 12.68 -0.64
CA ASN A 44 1.46 11.91 -0.60
C ASN A 44 2.66 12.79 -0.24
N ARG A 45 2.70 14.05 -0.70
CA ARG A 45 3.71 15.00 -0.30
C ARG A 45 3.64 15.32 1.19
N GLU A 46 2.46 15.63 1.71
CA GLU A 46 2.22 15.88 3.14
C GLU A 46 2.67 14.69 4.00
N ILE A 47 2.32 13.46 3.61
CA ILE A 47 2.70 12.26 4.36
C ILE A 47 4.21 12.03 4.32
N TRP A 48 4.83 12.03 3.14
CA TRP A 48 6.19 11.54 2.97
C TRP A 48 7.27 12.61 3.08
N ILE A 49 6.97 13.86 2.72
CA ILE A 49 7.94 14.97 2.75
C ILE A 49 7.77 15.77 4.04
N ASP A 50 6.58 16.30 4.28
CA ASP A 50 6.35 17.23 5.38
C ASP A 50 6.14 16.49 6.72
N GLY A 51 5.42 15.37 6.70
CA GLY A 51 5.10 14.56 7.88
C GLY A 51 6.28 13.78 8.46
N LYS A 52 7.34 13.56 7.66
CA LYS A 52 8.54 12.79 8.06
C LYS A 52 8.16 11.50 8.80
N PRO A 53 7.38 10.61 8.19
CA PRO A 53 6.70 9.49 8.86
C PRO A 53 7.65 8.49 9.51
N LEU A 54 8.90 8.45 9.05
CA LEU A 54 9.95 7.55 9.54
C LEU A 54 10.92 8.23 10.52
N SER A 55 10.56 9.39 11.09
CA SER A 55 11.45 10.13 11.99
C SER A 55 11.21 9.85 13.48
N ASP A 56 10.29 8.97 13.84
CA ASP A 56 10.02 8.56 15.22
C ASP A 56 10.90 7.37 15.64
N TYR A 57 12.21 7.58 15.64
CA TYR A 57 13.20 6.55 15.99
C TYR A 57 13.00 5.96 17.38
N THR A 58 13.37 4.69 17.53
CA THR A 58 13.34 3.96 18.79
C THR A 58 14.58 3.09 18.95
N PHE A 59 14.78 2.53 20.13
CA PHE A 59 15.83 1.51 20.33
C PHE A 59 15.52 0.29 19.44
N PRO A 60 16.45 -0.18 18.58
CA PRO A 60 16.18 -1.12 17.50
C PRO A 60 16.08 -2.58 17.99
N ALA A 61 15.14 -2.86 18.88
CA ALA A 61 14.86 -4.23 19.32
C ALA A 61 14.04 -5.03 18.31
N ILE A 62 13.04 -4.38 17.66
CA ILE A 62 12.16 -4.99 16.65
C ILE A 62 12.16 -4.16 15.37
N ALA A 63 12.25 -2.83 15.49
CA ALA A 63 12.19 -1.89 14.37
C ALA A 63 12.99 -0.63 14.70
N ILE A 64 13.46 0.07 13.66
CA ILE A 64 14.21 1.33 13.81
C ILE A 64 13.28 2.49 14.16
N VAL A 65 12.05 2.50 13.67
CA VAL A 65 11.04 3.51 13.96
C VAL A 65 9.85 2.92 14.71
N ARG A 66 9.19 3.73 15.55
CA ARG A 66 7.96 3.32 16.27
C ARG A 66 6.76 3.19 15.33
N GLY A 67 6.79 3.86 14.17
CA GLY A 67 5.72 3.86 13.19
C GLY A 67 4.44 4.58 13.61
N ARG A 68 4.43 5.26 14.76
CA ARG A 68 3.25 6.01 15.26
C ARG A 68 2.89 7.18 14.37
N ARG A 69 3.89 7.88 13.82
CA ARG A 69 3.66 9.00 12.90
C ARG A 69 2.98 8.57 11.63
N LEU A 70 3.50 7.55 10.97
CA LEU A 70 2.88 6.98 9.77
C LEU A 70 1.46 6.48 10.06
N HIS A 71 1.28 5.75 11.17
CA HIS A 71 -0.03 5.27 11.61
C HIS A 71 -1.03 6.42 11.74
N ASN A 72 -0.68 7.50 12.45
CA ASN A 72 -1.57 8.62 12.67
C ASN A 72 -1.89 9.37 11.36
N LEU A 73 -0.90 9.57 10.50
CA LEU A 73 -1.09 10.22 9.20
C LEU A 73 -2.05 9.41 8.32
N VAL A 74 -1.79 8.11 8.14
CA VAL A 74 -2.63 7.23 7.34
C VAL A 74 -4.05 7.15 7.91
N LYS A 75 -4.18 6.95 9.23
CA LYS A 75 -5.48 6.88 9.90
C LYS A 75 -6.28 8.17 9.76
N HIS A 76 -5.62 9.34 9.90
CA HIS A 76 -6.27 10.63 9.75
C HIS A 76 -6.72 10.88 8.31
N THR A 77 -5.87 10.55 7.33
CA THR A 77 -6.16 10.74 5.89
C THR A 77 -7.32 9.87 5.42
N LEU A 78 -7.42 8.63 5.92
CA LEU A 78 -8.39 7.65 5.43
C LEU A 78 -9.70 7.63 6.25
N HIS A 79 -9.79 8.38 7.36
CA HIS A 79 -11.01 8.63 8.15
C HIS A 79 -11.86 7.39 8.51
N GLY A 80 -11.23 6.22 8.71
CA GLY A 80 -11.90 5.00 9.16
C GLY A 80 -12.94 4.43 8.19
N ARG A 81 -12.89 4.78 6.92
CA ARG A 81 -13.75 4.22 5.88
C ARG A 81 -13.45 2.74 5.69
N LYS A 82 -14.43 2.00 5.20
CA LYS A 82 -14.27 0.58 4.88
C LYS A 82 -13.87 0.41 3.42
N ILE A 83 -13.12 -0.65 3.14
CA ILE A 83 -12.66 -0.99 1.79
C ILE A 83 -13.84 -1.30 0.88
N GLU A 84 -14.80 -2.08 1.39
CA GLU A 84 -16.01 -2.49 0.65
C GLU A 84 -16.94 -1.35 0.27
N ASP A 85 -16.82 -0.19 0.94
CA ASP A 85 -17.65 1.00 0.69
C ASP A 85 -17.01 1.99 -0.30
N MET A 86 -15.84 1.66 -0.86
CA MET A 86 -15.16 2.54 -1.80
C MET A 86 -15.85 2.59 -3.17
N PRO A 87 -15.91 3.76 -3.82
CA PRO A 87 -16.48 3.92 -5.16
C PRO A 87 -15.82 3.05 -6.24
N ILE A 88 -14.50 2.87 -6.16
CA ILE A 88 -13.73 1.97 -7.03
C ILE A 88 -13.29 0.78 -6.19
N ARG A 89 -13.45 -0.42 -6.73
CA ARG A 89 -13.03 -1.65 -6.03
C ARG A 89 -11.53 -1.63 -5.76
N PHE A 90 -11.18 -1.92 -4.52
CA PHE A 90 -9.82 -1.87 -4.04
C PHE A 90 -9.47 -3.10 -3.21
N PHE A 91 -8.23 -3.54 -3.30
CA PHE A 91 -7.61 -4.39 -2.30
C PHE A 91 -6.13 -4.05 -2.14
N CYS A 92 -5.59 -4.40 -0.99
CA CYS A 92 -4.14 -4.41 -0.79
C CYS A 92 -3.71 -5.71 -0.12
N VAL A 93 -2.40 -5.97 -0.08
CA VAL A 93 -1.87 -7.21 0.44
C VAL A 93 -0.82 -6.97 1.51
N SER A 94 -0.76 -7.86 2.48
CA SER A 94 0.32 -7.95 3.49
C SER A 94 0.83 -9.37 3.60
N GLY A 95 2.05 -9.56 4.08
CA GLY A 95 2.56 -10.87 4.48
C GLY A 95 2.04 -11.23 5.88
N ASP A 96 1.47 -12.40 6.04
CA ASP A 96 1.03 -12.93 7.32
C ASP A 96 2.05 -13.91 7.89
N LEU A 97 2.78 -13.49 8.92
CA LEU A 97 3.78 -14.32 9.58
C LEU A 97 3.16 -15.44 10.41
N THR A 98 1.90 -15.30 10.80
CA THR A 98 1.19 -16.32 11.61
C THR A 98 0.75 -17.49 10.73
N ALA A 99 0.18 -17.19 9.56
CA ALA A 99 -0.27 -18.19 8.60
C ALA A 99 0.83 -18.62 7.61
N THR A 100 1.94 -17.88 7.56
CA THR A 100 3.02 -18.07 6.57
C THR A 100 2.49 -17.95 5.13
N ASP A 101 1.62 -16.97 4.89
CA ASP A 101 0.91 -16.78 3.62
C ASP A 101 0.69 -15.29 3.33
N LEU A 102 0.14 -15.00 2.17
CA LEU A 102 -0.28 -13.66 1.79
C LEU A 102 -1.69 -13.38 2.34
N MET A 103 -1.85 -12.26 3.02
CA MET A 103 -3.17 -11.79 3.44
C MET A 103 -3.65 -10.68 2.51
N MET A 104 -4.84 -10.89 1.92
CA MET A 104 -5.52 -9.87 1.13
C MET A 104 -6.50 -9.10 2.00
N HIS A 105 -6.47 -7.78 1.87
CA HIS A 105 -7.40 -6.85 2.52
C HIS A 105 -8.32 -6.25 1.46
N ASP A 106 -9.47 -6.84 1.24
CA ASP A 106 -10.52 -6.41 0.31
C ASP A 106 -11.82 -5.97 1.03
N HIS A 107 -11.81 -6.03 2.36
CA HIS A 107 -12.89 -5.57 3.24
C HIS A 107 -12.32 -5.12 4.60
N GLY A 108 -13.17 -4.51 5.42
CA GLY A 108 -12.79 -4.00 6.73
C GLY A 108 -12.22 -2.60 6.68
N THR A 109 -11.59 -2.17 7.77
CA THR A 109 -11.11 -0.80 7.92
C THR A 109 -9.91 -0.53 7.00
N GLN A 110 -10.07 0.41 6.11
CA GLN A 110 -9.11 0.75 5.06
C GLN A 110 -7.69 1.02 5.59
N TRP A 111 -7.57 1.87 6.64
CA TRP A 111 -6.26 2.23 7.17
C TRP A 111 -5.52 1.03 7.79
N GLU A 112 -6.25 0.02 8.28
CA GLU A 112 -5.66 -1.20 8.85
C GLU A 112 -4.96 -2.03 7.78
N GLY A 113 -5.63 -2.29 6.67
CA GLY A 113 -5.04 -3.00 5.54
C GLY A 113 -3.82 -2.28 4.97
N ILE A 114 -3.92 -0.94 4.78
CA ILE A 114 -2.81 -0.13 4.27
C ILE A 114 -1.65 -0.09 5.26
N ARG A 115 -1.93 0.02 6.57
CA ARG A 115 -0.91 0.01 7.61
C ARG A 115 -0.20 -1.35 7.68
N ALA A 116 -0.94 -2.45 7.55
CA ALA A 116 -0.37 -3.80 7.47
C ALA A 116 0.53 -3.93 6.24
N SER A 117 0.00 -3.53 5.07
CA SER A 117 0.70 -3.56 3.79
C SER A 117 2.00 -2.73 3.77
N GLY A 118 2.11 -1.69 4.59
CA GLY A 118 3.29 -0.83 4.70
C GLY A 118 4.17 -1.11 5.93
N SER A 119 4.01 -2.25 6.62
CA SER A 119 4.81 -2.63 7.79
C SER A 119 6.14 -3.28 7.39
N ILE A 120 7.09 -2.49 6.87
CA ILE A 120 8.39 -2.99 6.37
C ILE A 120 9.19 -3.60 7.51
N PRO A 121 9.56 -4.91 7.43
CA PRO A 121 10.36 -5.56 8.46
C PRO A 121 11.68 -4.84 8.72
N GLY A 122 12.03 -4.65 9.99
CA GLY A 122 13.22 -3.93 10.42
C GLY A 122 13.08 -2.41 10.40
N ALA A 123 12.31 -1.83 9.48
CA ALA A 123 12.06 -0.38 9.45
C ALA A 123 10.95 0.01 10.44
N GLY A 124 9.79 -0.62 10.36
CA GLY A 124 8.66 -0.37 11.24
C GLY A 124 8.16 -1.63 11.96
N PRO A 125 7.38 -1.48 13.04
CA PRO A 125 6.83 -2.62 13.75
C PRO A 125 5.76 -3.33 12.92
N PRO A 126 5.62 -4.67 13.05
CA PRO A 126 4.54 -5.41 12.43
C PRO A 126 3.18 -4.91 12.94
N MET A 127 2.14 -5.18 12.18
CA MET A 127 0.77 -4.90 12.61
C MET A 127 0.11 -6.17 13.16
N PHE A 128 -0.50 -6.02 14.32
CA PHE A 128 -1.31 -7.09 14.93
C PHE A 128 -2.78 -6.82 14.60
N LEU A 129 -3.40 -7.74 13.88
CA LEU A 129 -4.79 -7.61 13.44
C LEU A 129 -5.49 -8.98 13.51
N ASN A 130 -6.58 -9.08 14.26
CA ASN A 130 -7.42 -10.27 14.38
C ASN A 130 -6.63 -11.58 14.69
N GLY A 131 -5.58 -11.49 15.51
CA GLY A 131 -4.74 -12.63 15.86
C GLY A 131 -3.60 -12.95 14.87
N HIS A 132 -3.46 -12.17 13.81
CA HIS A 132 -2.39 -12.29 12.83
C HIS A 132 -1.28 -11.27 13.05
N ILE A 133 -0.06 -11.63 12.72
CA ILE A 133 1.13 -10.77 12.70
C ILE A 133 1.43 -10.43 11.25
N LEU A 134 1.15 -9.18 10.88
CA LEU A 134 1.21 -8.74 9.49
C LEU A 134 2.42 -7.83 9.27
N VAL A 135 3.08 -8.05 8.13
CA VAL A 135 4.21 -7.27 7.63
C VAL A 135 3.93 -6.77 6.22
N ASP A 136 4.81 -5.94 5.68
CA ASP A 136 4.72 -5.42 4.33
C ASP A 136 4.53 -6.55 3.30
N GLY A 137 3.52 -6.38 2.44
CA GLY A 137 3.20 -7.36 1.42
C GLY A 137 4.33 -7.58 0.40
N GLY A 138 5.22 -6.60 0.26
CA GLY A 138 6.39 -6.69 -0.62
C GLY A 138 7.36 -7.82 -0.28
N VAL A 139 7.25 -8.41 0.91
CA VAL A 139 8.01 -9.59 1.31
C VAL A 139 7.60 -10.82 0.48
N LEU A 140 6.33 -10.94 0.10
CA LEU A 140 5.77 -12.07 -0.63
C LEU A 140 5.28 -11.69 -2.03
N ASN A 141 4.57 -10.57 -2.17
CA ASN A 141 4.01 -10.11 -3.43
C ASN A 141 4.01 -8.58 -3.53
N ASN A 142 5.07 -8.04 -4.12
CA ASN A 142 5.23 -6.59 -4.25
C ASN A 142 4.38 -5.98 -5.38
N LEU A 143 3.88 -6.81 -6.30
CA LEU A 143 3.11 -6.38 -7.46
C LEU A 143 1.92 -7.33 -7.67
N PRO A 144 0.78 -7.17 -6.94
CA PRO A 144 -0.31 -8.14 -6.86
C PRO A 144 -1.19 -8.18 -8.13
N GLY A 145 -0.56 -8.13 -9.31
CA GLY A 145 -1.22 -8.21 -10.60
C GLY A 145 -1.77 -9.61 -10.91
N ASP A 146 -1.10 -10.65 -10.41
CA ASP A 146 -1.54 -12.03 -10.43
C ASP A 146 -2.89 -12.19 -9.73
N LEU A 147 -3.01 -11.69 -8.50
CA LEU A 147 -4.26 -11.73 -7.75
C LEU A 147 -5.38 -10.93 -8.43
N MET A 148 -5.03 -9.85 -9.13
CA MET A 148 -6.00 -9.09 -9.91
C MET A 148 -6.51 -9.92 -11.09
N MET A 149 -5.62 -10.62 -11.81
CA MET A 149 -5.99 -11.48 -12.95
C MET A 149 -6.80 -12.71 -12.54
N ASP A 150 -6.45 -13.31 -11.41
CA ASP A 150 -7.15 -14.51 -10.90
C ASP A 150 -8.58 -14.21 -10.44
N ARG A 151 -8.81 -13.01 -9.91
CA ARG A 151 -10.11 -12.65 -9.32
C ARG A 151 -11.04 -11.89 -10.25
N TYR A 152 -10.50 -11.26 -11.29
CA TYR A 152 -11.28 -10.36 -12.13
C TYR A 152 -10.94 -10.52 -13.60
N THR A 153 -11.93 -10.30 -14.45
CA THR A 153 -11.77 -10.24 -15.90
C THR A 153 -11.41 -8.84 -16.36
N GLY A 154 -10.68 -8.72 -17.46
CA GLY A 154 -10.30 -7.45 -18.08
C GLY A 154 -8.79 -7.30 -18.22
N ALA A 155 -8.37 -6.20 -18.82
CA ALA A 155 -6.95 -5.87 -18.95
C ALA A 155 -6.37 -5.42 -17.61
N VAL A 156 -5.21 -5.95 -17.23
CA VAL A 156 -4.47 -5.56 -16.04
C VAL A 156 -3.21 -4.81 -16.46
N VAL A 157 -3.02 -3.62 -15.90
CA VAL A 157 -1.78 -2.84 -16.05
C VAL A 157 -1.07 -2.81 -14.72
N ALA A 158 0.09 -3.46 -14.66
CA ALA A 158 0.93 -3.49 -13.48
C ALA A 158 1.99 -2.38 -13.55
N VAL A 159 2.18 -1.64 -12.46
CA VAL A 159 3.13 -0.51 -12.36
C VAL A 159 4.20 -0.86 -11.35
N ASP A 160 5.31 -1.42 -11.82
CA ASP A 160 6.49 -1.65 -11.01
C ASP A 160 7.35 -0.39 -10.93
N VAL A 161 7.64 0.04 -9.70
CA VAL A 161 8.48 1.21 -9.42
C VAL A 161 9.87 0.83 -8.91
N ASN A 162 10.15 -0.47 -8.80
CA ASN A 162 11.49 -0.93 -8.42
C ASN A 162 12.47 -0.71 -9.58
N PRO A 163 13.67 -0.19 -9.31
CA PRO A 163 14.69 -0.14 -10.34
C PRO A 163 15.05 -1.56 -10.76
N MET A 164 15.12 -1.81 -12.07
CA MET A 164 15.68 -3.05 -12.59
C MET A 164 17.18 -3.10 -12.27
N ALA A 165 17.51 -3.62 -11.10
CA ALA A 165 18.92 -3.88 -10.75
C ALA A 165 19.35 -5.16 -11.46
N SER A 166 20.19 -5.04 -12.49
CA SER A 166 20.98 -6.19 -12.95
C SER A 166 22.02 -6.50 -11.87
N MET A 167 21.75 -7.50 -11.04
CA MET A 167 22.78 -8.04 -10.15
C MET A 167 23.80 -8.81 -11.00
N THR A 168 24.91 -8.18 -11.33
CA THR A 168 26.10 -8.91 -11.77
C THR A 168 26.76 -9.50 -10.53
N VAL A 169 26.67 -10.81 -10.37
CA VAL A 169 27.48 -11.53 -9.36
C VAL A 169 28.93 -11.48 -9.86
N PRO A 170 29.87 -10.89 -9.08
CA PRO A 170 31.28 -11.01 -9.44
C PRO A 170 31.71 -12.47 -9.49
N ALA A 171 32.46 -12.85 -10.51
CA ALA A 171 33.02 -14.19 -10.65
C ALA A 171 34.04 -14.51 -9.54
#